data_161aeba0b5806bf759d2966f428ab105
#
_entry.id   161aeba0b5806bf759d2966f428ab105
#
_cell.length_a   1.000
_cell.length_b   1.000
_cell.length_c   1.000
_cell.angle_alpha   90.00
_cell.angle_beta   90.00
_cell.angle_gamma   90.00
#
_symmetry.space_group_name_H-M   'P 1'
#
loop_
_entity.id
_entity.type
_entity.pdbx_description
1 polymer ?
#
loop_
_entity_poly.entity_id
_entity_poly.type
_entity_poly.pdbx_seq_one_letter_code
_entity_poly.pdbx_strand_id
1 'polypeptide(L)'
;MYVKKSRASQQQIKFLCIEDLVPQNHILRDIDKAIDFSFIYEEVKGLYREAEWGKPGIDPVCLFKIVFIQYLFGIRSMRQTIKEIEVNMAYRWFIGYDIGEAIPHFSTFGKNYTRRFKDTDVFERIFNRILEEAVRSGFVDASAVFMDGTHIKANANKKKSSNKIV
;
A
#
# COMPACT_ATOMS: atom_id res chain seq x y z
N MET A 1 -6.10 -37.45 20.64
CA MET A 1 -4.63 -37.59 20.83
C MET A 1 -3.96 -36.40 20.17
N TYR A 2 -3.10 -35.65 20.85
CA TYR A 2 -2.35 -34.53 20.26
C TYR A 2 -0.84 -34.83 20.29
N VAL A 3 -0.12 -34.32 19.32
CA VAL A 3 1.35 -34.42 19.25
C VAL A 3 1.95 -33.07 19.62
N LYS A 4 2.81 -33.02 20.63
CA LYS A 4 3.50 -31.80 21.06
C LYS A 4 4.52 -31.40 20.01
N LYS A 5 4.39 -30.17 19.48
CA LYS A 5 5.31 -29.65 18.47
C LYS A 5 6.60 -29.14 19.13
N SER A 6 7.75 -29.66 18.67
CA SER A 6 9.07 -29.19 19.11
C SER A 6 9.44 -27.87 18.40
N ARG A 7 10.13 -26.98 19.14
CA ARG A 7 10.72 -25.75 18.57
C ARG A 7 12.15 -25.94 18.06
N ALA A 8 12.74 -27.10 18.21
CA ALA A 8 14.14 -27.37 17.82
C ALA A 8 14.40 -27.10 16.33
N SER A 9 13.41 -27.36 15.46
CA SER A 9 13.51 -27.09 14.02
C SER A 9 13.58 -25.61 13.66
N GLN A 10 13.17 -24.71 14.57
CA GLN A 10 13.21 -23.26 14.33
C GLN A 10 14.64 -22.69 14.38
N GLN A 11 15.58 -23.41 14.95
CA GLN A 11 16.99 -23.01 15.04
C GLN A 11 17.86 -23.65 13.94
N GLN A 12 17.27 -24.42 13.07
CA GLN A 12 18.00 -25.04 11.95
C GLN A 12 18.25 -24.01 10.86
N ILE A 13 19.47 -23.99 10.34
CA ILE A 13 19.84 -23.20 9.17
C ILE A 13 19.17 -23.81 7.95
N LYS A 14 18.48 -22.99 7.16
CA LYS A 14 17.86 -23.36 5.89
C LYS A 14 18.27 -22.35 4.84
N PHE A 15 18.58 -22.81 3.64
CA PHE A 15 18.84 -21.97 2.48
C PHE A 15 17.51 -21.76 1.74
N LEU A 16 16.94 -20.57 1.86
CA LEU A 16 15.67 -20.18 1.25
C LEU A 16 15.78 -18.76 0.74
N CYS A 17 15.22 -18.48 -0.42
CA CYS A 17 14.99 -17.12 -0.87
C CYS A 17 13.59 -16.65 -0.47
N ILE A 18 13.35 -15.35 -0.53
CA ILE A 18 12.03 -14.78 -0.16
C ILE A 18 10.92 -15.30 -1.09
N GLU A 19 11.26 -15.62 -2.34
CA GLU A 19 10.36 -16.21 -3.32
C GLU A 19 9.79 -17.56 -2.86
N ASP A 20 10.62 -18.39 -2.19
CA ASP A 20 10.22 -19.69 -1.67
C ASP A 20 9.30 -19.61 -0.45
N LEU A 21 9.35 -18.48 0.26
CA LEU A 21 8.60 -18.28 1.50
C LEU A 21 7.16 -17.79 1.27
N VAL A 22 6.87 -17.31 0.07
CA VAL A 22 5.53 -16.79 -0.29
C VAL A 22 4.73 -17.90 -0.98
N PRO A 23 3.56 -18.31 -0.45
CA PRO A 23 2.72 -19.32 -1.09
C PRO A 23 2.34 -18.94 -2.53
N GLN A 24 2.32 -19.95 -3.43
CA GLN A 24 2.00 -19.71 -4.85
C GLN A 24 0.58 -19.20 -5.08
N ASN A 25 -0.36 -19.51 -4.20
CA ASN A 25 -1.76 -19.06 -4.23
C ASN A 25 -2.00 -17.81 -3.38
N HIS A 26 -0.96 -17.03 -3.06
CA HIS A 26 -1.12 -15.79 -2.30
C HIS A 26 -1.65 -14.67 -3.19
N ILE A 27 -2.67 -13.94 -2.74
CA ILE A 27 -3.33 -12.86 -3.51
C ILE A 27 -2.36 -11.82 -4.07
N LEU A 28 -1.28 -11.49 -3.36
CA LEU A 28 -0.28 -10.53 -3.85
C LEU A 28 0.47 -11.03 -5.09
N ARG A 29 0.58 -12.35 -5.30
CA ARG A 29 1.16 -12.90 -6.53
C ARG A 29 0.23 -12.69 -7.73
N ASP A 30 -1.06 -12.87 -7.52
CA ASP A 30 -2.05 -12.67 -8.58
C ASP A 30 -2.12 -11.19 -8.95
N ILE A 31 -2.06 -10.29 -7.96
CA ILE A 31 -2.03 -8.84 -8.18
C ILE A 31 -0.75 -8.42 -8.90
N ASP A 32 0.42 -8.91 -8.50
CA ASP A 32 1.70 -8.55 -9.12
C ASP A 32 1.81 -9.04 -10.57
N LYS A 33 1.17 -10.16 -10.90
CA LYS A 33 1.04 -10.66 -12.30
C LYS A 33 0.08 -9.83 -13.14
N ALA A 34 -0.98 -9.33 -12.52
CA ALA A 34 -2.05 -8.61 -13.22
C ALA A 34 -1.75 -7.13 -13.43
N ILE A 35 -1.00 -6.52 -12.52
CA ILE A 35 -0.74 -5.08 -12.51
C ILE A 35 0.75 -4.84 -12.63
N ASP A 36 1.18 -4.26 -13.73
CA ASP A 36 2.54 -3.73 -13.88
C ASP A 36 2.63 -2.35 -13.24
N PHE A 37 3.20 -2.29 -12.04
CA PHE A 37 3.36 -1.05 -11.29
C PHE A 37 4.44 -0.11 -11.85
N SER A 38 5.16 -0.47 -12.91
CA SER A 38 6.23 0.35 -13.49
C SER A 38 5.74 1.69 -14.03
N PHE A 39 4.47 1.79 -14.40
CA PHE A 39 3.86 3.05 -14.84
C PHE A 39 3.96 4.18 -13.81
N ILE A 40 4.10 3.84 -12.52
CA ILE A 40 4.25 4.81 -11.44
C ILE A 40 5.49 5.70 -11.67
N TYR A 41 6.57 5.15 -12.24
CA TYR A 41 7.76 5.94 -12.54
C TYR A 41 7.46 7.12 -13.47
N GLU A 42 6.66 6.90 -14.50
CA GLU A 42 6.28 7.98 -15.44
C GLU A 42 5.35 9.00 -14.77
N GLU A 43 4.40 8.54 -13.96
CA GLU A 43 3.46 9.42 -13.24
C GLU A 43 4.16 10.36 -12.26
N VAL A 44 5.27 9.93 -11.66
CA VAL A 44 5.99 10.72 -10.64
C VAL A 44 7.27 11.38 -11.14
N LYS A 45 7.66 11.16 -12.40
CA LYS A 45 8.94 11.62 -12.98
C LYS A 45 9.22 13.11 -12.73
N GLY A 46 8.22 13.95 -12.93
CA GLY A 46 8.33 15.40 -12.71
C GLY A 46 8.38 15.83 -11.22
N LEU A 47 8.09 14.91 -10.29
CA LEU A 47 8.04 15.19 -8.86
C LEU A 47 9.33 14.78 -8.13
N TYR A 48 10.19 14.01 -8.79
CA TYR A 48 11.49 13.62 -8.30
C TYR A 48 12.57 14.43 -9.02
N ARG A 49 13.45 15.07 -8.24
CA ARG A 49 14.62 15.74 -8.82
C ARG A 49 15.62 14.69 -9.28
N GLU A 50 16.23 14.88 -10.44
CA GLU A 50 17.43 14.16 -10.83
C GLU A 50 18.52 14.52 -9.79
N ALA A 51 18.81 13.58 -8.91
CA ALA A 51 19.76 13.83 -7.83
C ALA A 51 21.16 13.45 -8.30
N GLU A 52 21.93 14.42 -8.74
CA GLU A 52 23.39 14.24 -8.86
C GLU A 52 24.06 14.15 -7.47
N TRP A 53 23.42 14.69 -6.44
CA TRP A 53 23.98 14.78 -5.07
C TRP A 53 22.90 14.51 -4.02
N GLY A 54 23.17 13.55 -3.12
CA GLY A 54 22.34 13.29 -1.95
C GLY A 54 22.01 11.82 -1.71
N LYS A 55 21.42 11.52 -0.55
CA LYS A 55 20.92 10.17 -0.23
C LYS A 55 19.77 9.83 -1.16
N PRO A 56 19.79 8.66 -1.84
CA PRO A 56 18.69 8.23 -2.69
C PRO A 56 17.37 8.19 -1.90
N GLY A 57 16.31 8.65 -2.55
CA GLY A 57 14.95 8.55 -2.00
C GLY A 57 14.47 7.10 -2.01
N ILE A 58 13.33 6.85 -1.33
CA ILE A 58 12.64 5.58 -1.48
C ILE A 58 12.14 5.49 -2.92
N ASP A 59 12.28 4.31 -3.51
CA ASP A 59 11.70 3.98 -4.79
C ASP A 59 10.18 4.28 -4.79
N PRO A 60 9.66 5.05 -5.76
CA PRO A 60 8.26 5.42 -5.79
C PRO A 60 7.33 4.21 -5.93
N VAL A 61 7.71 3.18 -6.69
CA VAL A 61 6.89 1.96 -6.80
C VAL A 61 6.78 1.27 -5.45
N CYS A 62 7.90 1.12 -4.72
CA CYS A 62 7.89 0.56 -3.37
C CYS A 62 7.01 1.40 -2.43
N LEU A 63 7.11 2.72 -2.50
CA LEU A 63 6.31 3.63 -1.67
C LEU A 63 4.81 3.45 -1.92
N PHE A 64 4.39 3.38 -3.18
CA PHE A 64 2.98 3.17 -3.54
C PHE A 64 2.50 1.74 -3.24
N LYS A 65 3.33 0.71 -3.45
CA LYS A 65 3.01 -0.67 -3.06
C LYS A 65 2.80 -0.80 -1.54
N ILE A 66 3.54 -0.07 -0.70
CA ILE A 66 3.32 -0.04 0.76
C ILE A 66 1.96 0.59 1.11
N VAL A 67 1.61 1.71 0.46
CA VAL A 67 0.29 2.33 0.63
C VAL A 67 -0.81 1.38 0.13
N PHE A 68 -0.59 0.71 -0.99
CA PHE A 68 -1.52 -0.27 -1.54
C PHE A 68 -1.79 -1.43 -0.56
N ILE A 69 -0.75 -2.01 0.06
CA ILE A 69 -0.89 -3.03 1.12
C ILE A 69 -1.78 -2.51 2.26
N GLN A 70 -1.56 -1.27 2.70
CA GLN A 70 -2.35 -0.68 3.79
C GLN A 70 -3.84 -0.71 3.49
N TYR A 71 -4.23 -0.28 2.29
CA TYR A 71 -5.64 -0.24 1.89
C TYR A 71 -6.20 -1.61 1.57
N LEU A 72 -5.47 -2.44 0.83
CA LEU A 72 -5.90 -3.78 0.44
C LEU A 72 -6.23 -4.67 1.65
N PHE A 73 -5.41 -4.59 2.69
CA PHE A 73 -5.58 -5.41 3.90
C PHE A 73 -6.28 -4.66 5.06
N GLY A 74 -6.77 -3.45 4.82
CA GLY A 74 -7.50 -2.68 5.82
C GLY A 74 -6.68 -2.32 7.07
N ILE A 75 -5.37 -2.12 6.91
CA ILE A 75 -4.48 -1.83 8.04
C ILE A 75 -4.70 -0.39 8.51
N ARG A 76 -4.94 -0.19 9.80
CA ARG A 76 -5.42 1.08 10.37
C ARG A 76 -4.49 2.28 10.21
N SER A 77 -3.19 2.06 10.09
CA SER A 77 -2.23 3.16 10.03
C SER A 77 -0.94 2.77 9.34
N MET A 78 -0.24 3.73 8.73
CA MET A 78 1.07 3.53 8.12
C MET A 78 2.10 2.97 9.12
N ARG A 79 2.05 3.38 10.40
CA ARG A 79 2.91 2.82 11.44
C ARG A 79 2.68 1.31 11.62
N GLN A 80 1.43 0.88 11.62
CA GLN A 80 1.09 -0.54 11.74
C GLN A 80 1.49 -1.29 10.46
N THR A 81 1.24 -0.71 9.29
CA THR A 81 1.64 -1.29 7.99
C THR A 81 3.13 -1.61 7.97
N ILE A 82 3.99 -0.66 8.38
CA ILE A 82 5.44 -0.89 8.41
C ILE A 82 5.79 -2.05 9.36
N LYS A 83 5.20 -2.10 10.57
CA LYS A 83 5.44 -3.20 11.50
C LYS A 83 5.02 -4.56 10.95
N GLU A 84 3.94 -4.61 10.19
CA GLU A 84 3.50 -5.84 9.56
C GLU A 84 4.42 -6.25 8.41
N ILE A 85 4.87 -5.30 7.60
CA ILE A 85 5.83 -5.55 6.52
C ILE A 85 7.17 -6.08 7.08
N GLU A 86 7.61 -5.59 8.24
CA GLU A 86 8.85 -6.05 8.89
C GLU A 86 8.86 -7.58 9.14
N VAL A 87 7.71 -8.18 9.37
CA VAL A 87 7.58 -9.61 9.74
C VAL A 87 6.85 -10.47 8.72
N ASN A 88 6.16 -9.87 7.76
CA ASN A 88 5.39 -10.59 6.73
C ASN A 88 6.19 -10.75 5.44
N MET A 89 6.59 -11.98 5.13
CA MET A 89 7.40 -12.27 3.93
C MET A 89 6.66 -11.99 2.62
N ALA A 90 5.35 -12.18 2.56
CA ALA A 90 4.57 -11.88 1.36
C ALA A 90 4.51 -10.36 1.08
N TYR A 91 4.43 -9.54 2.12
CA TYR A 91 4.47 -8.09 1.97
C TYR A 91 5.86 -7.62 1.52
N ARG A 92 6.93 -8.15 2.13
CA ARG A 92 8.31 -7.86 1.72
C ARG A 92 8.55 -8.22 0.26
N TRP A 93 8.16 -9.43 -0.13
CA TRP A 93 8.27 -9.92 -1.49
C TRP A 93 7.56 -8.97 -2.48
N PHE A 94 6.32 -8.59 -2.18
CA PHE A 94 5.52 -7.75 -3.07
C PHE A 94 6.10 -6.35 -3.27
N ILE A 95 6.72 -5.76 -2.24
CA ILE A 95 7.37 -4.45 -2.34
C ILE A 95 8.81 -4.51 -2.87
N GLY A 96 9.35 -5.73 -3.10
CA GLY A 96 10.70 -5.93 -3.62
C GLY A 96 11.82 -5.82 -2.59
N TYR A 97 11.53 -6.04 -1.29
CA TYR A 97 12.52 -6.00 -0.20
C TYR A 97 12.95 -7.40 0.22
N ASP A 98 14.24 -7.59 0.48
CA ASP A 98 14.78 -8.86 0.96
C ASP A 98 14.51 -9.08 2.46
N ILE A 99 14.74 -10.33 2.93
CA ILE A 99 14.46 -10.79 4.31
C ILE A 99 15.12 -9.90 5.37
N GLY A 100 16.38 -9.51 5.16
CA GLY A 100 17.17 -8.70 6.10
C GLY A 100 17.15 -7.19 5.82
N GLU A 101 16.49 -6.75 4.76
CA GLU A 101 16.52 -5.35 4.35
C GLU A 101 15.65 -4.49 5.27
N ALA A 102 16.15 -3.29 5.62
CA ALA A 102 15.44 -2.38 6.51
C ALA A 102 14.27 -1.70 5.79
N ILE A 103 13.07 -1.85 6.36
CA ILE A 103 11.87 -1.19 5.84
C ILE A 103 11.88 0.31 6.18
N PRO A 104 11.45 1.20 5.28
CA PRO A 104 11.43 2.64 5.51
C PRO A 104 10.57 3.01 6.73
N HIS A 105 11.04 3.96 7.52
CA HIS A 105 10.29 4.43 8.67
C HIS A 105 8.97 5.11 8.24
N PHE A 106 7.88 4.87 8.97
CA PHE A 106 6.55 5.36 8.64
C PHE A 106 6.47 6.88 8.41
N SER A 107 7.29 7.69 9.12
CA SER A 107 7.30 9.15 8.94
C SER A 107 7.80 9.59 7.57
N THR A 108 8.49 8.71 6.84
CA THR A 108 8.98 9.00 5.48
C THR A 108 7.82 9.20 4.50
N PHE A 109 6.71 8.50 4.71
CA PHE A 109 5.49 8.62 3.90
C PHE A 109 4.89 10.02 4.01
N GLY A 110 4.66 10.50 5.25
CA GLY A 110 4.15 11.85 5.46
C GLY A 110 5.05 12.94 4.89
N LYS A 111 6.38 12.78 5.05
CA LYS A 111 7.36 13.71 4.46
C LYS A 111 7.32 13.72 2.93
N ASN A 112 7.26 12.54 2.29
CA ASN A 112 7.14 12.43 0.84
C ASN A 112 5.81 13.02 0.34
N TYR A 113 4.69 12.69 1.01
CA TYR A 113 3.40 13.26 0.68
C TYR A 113 3.43 14.78 0.69
N THR A 114 3.83 15.39 1.81
CA THR A 114 3.87 16.85 1.96
C THR A 114 4.82 17.55 0.96
N ARG A 115 5.95 16.91 0.64
CA ARG A 115 6.97 17.53 -0.22
C ARG A 115 6.71 17.38 -1.71
N ARG A 116 6.03 16.31 -2.15
CA ARG A 116 5.94 15.93 -3.56
C ARG A 116 4.52 15.81 -4.08
N PHE A 117 3.59 15.30 -3.25
CA PHE A 117 2.30 14.84 -3.74
C PHE A 117 1.10 15.68 -3.31
N LYS A 118 1.24 16.47 -2.23
CA LYS A 118 0.12 17.18 -1.56
C LYS A 118 -0.74 18.01 -2.51
N ASP A 119 -0.10 18.71 -3.45
CA ASP A 119 -0.78 19.65 -4.34
C ASP A 119 -0.86 19.09 -5.78
N THR A 120 -0.90 17.76 -5.90
CA THR A 120 -0.97 17.05 -7.18
C THR A 120 -2.12 16.04 -7.19
N ASP A 121 -2.58 15.68 -8.37
CA ASP A 121 -3.58 14.64 -8.64
C ASP A 121 -2.96 13.24 -8.84
N VAL A 122 -1.68 13.10 -8.56
CA VAL A 122 -0.90 11.87 -8.83
C VAL A 122 -1.49 10.64 -8.16
N PHE A 123 -1.97 10.76 -6.91
CA PHE A 123 -2.60 9.63 -6.22
C PHE A 123 -3.88 9.19 -6.91
N GLU A 124 -4.69 10.13 -7.37
CA GLU A 124 -5.94 9.85 -8.10
C GLU A 124 -5.65 9.15 -9.44
N ARG A 125 -4.68 9.66 -10.21
CA ARG A 125 -4.27 9.03 -11.47
C ARG A 125 -3.74 7.62 -11.28
N ILE A 126 -2.85 7.42 -10.30
CA ILE A 126 -2.31 6.09 -9.99
C ILE A 126 -3.43 5.15 -9.53
N PHE A 127 -4.32 5.61 -8.65
CA PHE A 127 -5.45 4.81 -8.18
C PHE A 127 -6.37 4.40 -9.32
N ASN A 128 -6.76 5.33 -10.19
CA ASN A 128 -7.62 5.06 -11.34
C ASN A 128 -6.98 4.02 -12.27
N ARG A 129 -5.69 4.13 -12.53
CA ARG A 129 -5.00 3.17 -13.39
C ARG A 129 -4.89 1.78 -12.75
N ILE A 130 -4.63 1.68 -11.44
CA ILE A 130 -4.67 0.41 -10.71
C ILE A 130 -6.08 -0.20 -10.79
N LEU A 131 -7.13 0.60 -10.63
CA LEU A 131 -8.51 0.15 -10.72
C LEU A 131 -8.86 -0.36 -12.13
N GLU A 132 -8.43 0.35 -13.17
CA GLU A 132 -8.62 -0.08 -14.57
C GLU A 132 -7.95 -1.44 -14.83
N GLU A 133 -6.71 -1.63 -14.36
CA GLU A 133 -6.00 -2.91 -14.50
C GLU A 133 -6.69 -4.03 -13.68
N ALA A 134 -7.18 -3.71 -12.48
CA ALA A 134 -7.91 -4.67 -11.64
C ALA A 134 -9.23 -5.10 -12.28
N VAL A 135 -9.97 -4.18 -12.90
CA VAL A 135 -11.18 -4.50 -13.69
C VAL A 135 -10.84 -5.34 -14.91
N ARG A 136 -9.83 -4.94 -15.68
CA ARG A 136 -9.38 -5.65 -16.88
C ARG A 136 -8.94 -7.09 -16.58
N SER A 137 -8.31 -7.28 -15.43
CA SER A 137 -7.84 -8.60 -14.94
C SER A 137 -8.92 -9.41 -14.21
N GLY A 138 -10.15 -8.89 -14.09
CA GLY A 138 -11.27 -9.59 -13.48
C GLY A 138 -11.25 -9.64 -11.93
N PHE A 139 -10.39 -8.87 -11.25
CA PHE A 139 -10.39 -8.74 -9.79
C PHE A 139 -11.56 -7.93 -9.27
N VAL A 140 -12.07 -7.01 -10.08
CA VAL A 140 -13.19 -6.14 -9.74
C VAL A 140 -14.27 -6.31 -10.80
N ASP A 141 -15.47 -6.65 -10.37
CA ASP A 141 -16.66 -6.66 -11.24
C ASP A 141 -17.19 -5.22 -11.35
N ALA A 142 -16.97 -4.59 -12.51
CA ALA A 142 -17.43 -3.22 -12.76
C ALA A 142 -18.98 -3.10 -12.82
N SER A 143 -19.70 -4.22 -12.93
CA SER A 143 -21.18 -4.23 -12.93
C SER A 143 -21.77 -4.11 -11.52
N ALA A 144 -20.98 -4.38 -10.48
CA ALA A 144 -21.38 -4.37 -9.08
C ALA A 144 -20.70 -3.23 -8.32
N VAL A 145 -21.10 -1.99 -8.55
CA VAL A 145 -20.66 -0.83 -7.76
C VAL A 145 -21.51 -0.73 -6.50
N PHE A 146 -20.97 -1.15 -5.36
CA PHE A 146 -21.58 -0.87 -4.07
C PHE A 146 -21.15 0.53 -3.62
N MET A 147 -22.05 1.52 -3.74
CA MET A 147 -21.86 2.79 -3.05
C MET A 147 -22.28 2.60 -1.60
N ASP A 148 -21.30 2.51 -0.70
CA ASP A 148 -21.56 2.63 0.73
C ASP A 148 -21.97 4.09 1.01
N GLY A 149 -23.28 4.29 1.21
CA GLY A 149 -23.83 5.58 1.61
C GLY A 149 -23.44 5.86 3.04
N THR A 150 -22.23 6.32 3.29
CA THR A 150 -21.86 6.89 4.60
C THR A 150 -22.79 8.06 4.87
N HIS A 151 -23.77 7.88 5.78
CA HIS A 151 -24.56 8.97 6.32
C HIS A 151 -23.63 9.93 7.07
N ILE A 152 -23.15 10.94 6.37
CA ILE A 152 -22.49 12.10 7.01
C ILE A 152 -23.61 12.83 7.76
N LYS A 153 -23.75 12.56 9.05
CA LYS A 153 -24.54 13.42 9.93
C LYS A 153 -23.82 14.76 9.96
N ALA A 154 -24.32 15.71 9.18
CA ALA A 154 -23.91 17.08 9.32
C ALA A 154 -24.22 17.52 10.77
N ASN A 155 -23.17 17.79 11.53
CA ASN A 155 -23.28 18.32 12.89
C ASN A 155 -23.62 19.81 12.79
N ALA A 156 -24.83 20.10 12.29
CA ALA A 156 -25.35 21.45 12.17
C ALA A 156 -25.61 21.98 13.57
N ASN A 157 -24.82 22.97 13.99
CA ASN A 157 -25.02 23.65 15.25
C ASN A 157 -26.33 24.48 15.19
N LYS A 158 -27.41 23.94 15.74
CA LYS A 158 -28.76 24.57 15.78
C LYS A 158 -28.79 25.96 16.42
N LYS A 159 -27.73 26.40 17.12
CA LYS A 159 -27.63 27.73 17.71
C LYS A 159 -27.19 28.83 16.75
N LYS A 160 -26.87 28.52 15.49
CA LYS A 160 -26.48 29.47 14.44
C LYS A 160 -27.52 29.68 13.34
N SER A 161 -28.77 29.25 13.52
CA SER A 161 -29.84 29.62 12.59
C SER A 161 -30.36 31.00 12.91
N SER A 162 -30.04 32.02 12.11
CA SER A 162 -30.76 33.31 12.13
C SER A 162 -32.01 33.15 11.30
N ASN A 163 -33.19 33.28 11.93
CA ASN A 163 -34.45 33.42 11.21
C ASN A 163 -34.44 34.77 10.49
N LYS A 164 -34.27 34.80 9.18
CA LYS A 164 -34.67 35.94 8.37
C LYS A 164 -36.17 35.79 8.13
N ILE A 165 -36.95 36.61 8.82
CA ILE A 165 -38.36 36.84 8.49
C ILE A 165 -38.38 37.73 7.23
N VAL A 166 -39.01 37.24 6.18
CA VAL A 166 -39.36 37.99 4.99
C VAL A 166 -40.79 38.52 5.17
#